data_5897e6e536152c5a4b56df05399349a7
#
_entry.id   5897e6e536152c5a4b56df05399349a7
#
_cell.length_a   1.000
_cell.length_b   1.000
_cell.length_c   1.000
_cell.angle_alpha   90.00
_cell.angle_beta   90.00
_cell.angle_gamma   90.00
#
_symmetry.space_group_name_H-M   'P 1'
#
loop_
_entity.id
_entity.type
_entity.pdbx_description
1 polymer ?
#
loop_
_entity_poly.entity_id
_entity_poly.type
_entity_poly.pdbx_seq_one_letter_code
_entity_poly.pdbx_strand_id
1 'polypeptide(L)'
;MMAPRKLILTLLMLFAVISAKAQVDLEAEFFSLPENVTPEYLDSVTVQKMSPNDYWAAGVFGGVTLNYGMFNPTRYTRWMAQYPAYGFSVIRHFTMFNTFPNMALEFGAQMGHEGYEFKINKETGLRTNVEPLTGAYKVYMRVPEVFFLTHFHADLGDHFKIMAKIGIYGGYRLDIKRDIDERYAAYESYMATQYKFMDYDRRPSYGVRGGVGAGIVFDPIEIHIMVQGKWGWNSFWNPDYAHKYYYRFGYPLDAGLTIGVYYQLTPRFGHTGSQLRRLAKKIVEEEQNAKNAQY
;
A
#
# COMPACT_ATOMS: atom_id res chain seq x y z
N MET A 1 20.25 6.04 -26.07
CA MET A 1 19.35 6.17 -24.90
C MET A 1 17.91 6.31 -25.39
N MET A 2 17.05 5.33 -25.16
CA MET A 2 15.63 5.40 -25.50
C MET A 2 14.93 6.45 -24.60
N ALA A 3 14.16 7.34 -25.22
CA ALA A 3 13.41 8.35 -24.45
C ALA A 3 12.43 7.65 -23.47
N PRO A 4 12.31 8.09 -22.22
CA PRO A 4 11.52 7.40 -21.17
C PRO A 4 10.05 7.15 -21.58
N ARG A 5 9.48 8.01 -22.42
CA ARG A 5 8.13 7.83 -22.98
C ARG A 5 7.98 6.58 -23.86
N LYS A 6 9.00 6.23 -24.64
CA LYS A 6 8.96 5.03 -25.50
C LYS A 6 9.09 3.75 -24.67
N LEU A 7 9.87 3.77 -23.58
CA LEU A 7 9.99 2.64 -22.67
C LEU A 7 8.67 2.33 -21.97
N ILE A 8 7.96 3.36 -21.48
CA ILE A 8 6.65 3.22 -20.83
C ILE A 8 5.61 2.67 -21.79
N LEU A 9 5.59 3.17 -23.04
CA LEU A 9 4.63 2.70 -24.05
C LEU A 9 4.89 1.25 -24.44
N THR A 10 6.17 0.85 -24.56
CA THR A 10 6.55 -0.54 -24.86
C THR A 10 6.18 -1.48 -23.71
N LEU A 11 6.38 -1.04 -22.45
CA LEU A 11 5.96 -1.80 -21.27
C LEU A 11 4.44 -1.97 -21.22
N LEU A 12 3.68 -0.91 -21.49
CA LEU A 12 2.21 -0.96 -21.54
C LEU A 12 1.70 -1.86 -22.67
N MET A 13 2.32 -1.81 -23.86
CA MET A 13 1.97 -2.73 -24.95
C MET A 13 2.33 -4.18 -24.63
N LEU A 14 3.47 -4.43 -24.01
CA LEU A 14 3.86 -5.78 -23.58
C LEU A 14 2.86 -6.33 -22.54
N PHE A 15 2.44 -5.52 -21.58
CA PHE A 15 1.41 -5.87 -20.60
C PHE A 15 0.06 -6.17 -21.27
N ALA A 16 -0.36 -5.37 -22.25
CA ALA A 16 -1.62 -5.59 -22.96
C ALA A 16 -1.62 -6.90 -23.78
N VAL A 17 -0.50 -7.26 -24.40
CA VAL A 17 -0.37 -8.50 -25.17
C VAL A 17 -0.35 -9.75 -24.25
N ILE A 18 0.32 -9.65 -23.10
CA ILE A 18 0.35 -10.73 -22.10
C ILE A 18 -1.05 -10.92 -21.50
N SER A 19 -1.76 -9.83 -21.19
CA SER A 19 -3.12 -9.88 -20.65
C SER A 19 -4.12 -10.49 -21.64
N ALA A 20 -4.02 -10.18 -22.93
CA ALA A 20 -4.91 -10.74 -23.95
C ALA A 20 -4.71 -12.25 -24.14
N LYS A 21 -3.47 -12.75 -24.08
CA LYS A 21 -3.20 -14.20 -24.15
C LYS A 21 -3.68 -14.95 -22.91
N ALA A 22 -3.43 -14.41 -21.71
CA ALA A 22 -3.86 -15.02 -20.46
C ALA A 22 -5.38 -15.12 -20.36
N GLN A 23 -6.11 -14.16 -20.90
CA GLN A 23 -7.58 -14.17 -20.89
C GLN A 23 -8.18 -15.24 -21.79
N VAL A 24 -7.59 -15.53 -22.94
CA VAL A 24 -8.06 -16.57 -23.89
C VAL A 24 -7.86 -17.98 -23.33
N ASP A 25 -6.72 -18.25 -22.69
CA ASP A 25 -6.44 -19.58 -22.14
C ASP A 25 -7.25 -19.87 -20.85
N LEU A 26 -7.53 -18.83 -20.06
CA LEU A 26 -8.35 -18.96 -18.85
C LEU A 26 -9.84 -19.19 -19.14
N GLU A 27 -10.40 -18.56 -20.16
CA GLU A 27 -11.80 -18.80 -20.55
C GLU A 27 -12.04 -20.25 -21.01
N ALA A 28 -11.09 -20.85 -21.72
CA ALA A 28 -11.22 -22.22 -22.22
C ALA A 28 -11.17 -23.29 -21.10
N GLU A 29 -10.37 -23.05 -20.05
CA GLU A 29 -10.21 -24.01 -18.94
C GLU A 29 -11.28 -23.86 -17.84
N PHE A 30 -11.82 -22.64 -17.69
CA PHE A 30 -12.82 -22.32 -16.67
C PHE A 30 -14.25 -22.73 -17.03
N PHE A 31 -14.57 -22.99 -18.29
CA PHE A 31 -15.93 -23.30 -18.76
C PHE A 31 -16.23 -24.77 -19.00
N SER A 32 -15.38 -25.70 -18.60
CA SER A 32 -15.76 -27.09 -18.50
C SER A 32 -16.64 -27.34 -17.27
N LEU A 33 -17.85 -26.81 -17.29
CA LEU A 33 -18.88 -27.24 -16.34
C LEU A 33 -19.15 -28.72 -16.52
N PRO A 34 -19.36 -29.52 -15.47
CA PRO A 34 -19.77 -30.91 -15.59
C PRO A 34 -21.04 -31.01 -16.44
N GLU A 35 -21.12 -32.00 -17.33
CA GLU A 35 -22.19 -32.20 -18.28
C GLU A 35 -23.61 -32.27 -17.68
N ASN A 36 -23.74 -32.34 -16.36
CA ASN A 36 -25.01 -32.52 -15.64
C ASN A 36 -25.25 -31.44 -14.58
N VAL A 37 -25.11 -30.18 -14.94
CA VAL A 37 -25.36 -29.06 -13.99
C VAL A 37 -26.89 -28.82 -13.92
N THR A 38 -27.53 -29.29 -12.87
CA THR A 38 -28.94 -28.99 -12.58
C THR A 38 -29.07 -27.64 -11.85
N PRO A 39 -30.24 -26.95 -11.94
CA PRO A 39 -30.52 -25.74 -11.15
C PRO A 39 -30.31 -25.95 -9.65
N GLU A 40 -30.64 -27.11 -9.11
CA GLU A 40 -30.44 -27.49 -7.72
C GLU A 40 -28.95 -27.64 -7.36
N TYR A 41 -28.11 -28.13 -8.28
CA TYR A 41 -26.67 -28.16 -8.11
C TYR A 41 -26.09 -26.73 -8.04
N LEU A 42 -26.55 -25.85 -8.93
CA LEU A 42 -26.12 -24.42 -8.91
C LEU A 42 -26.58 -23.73 -7.65
N ASP A 43 -27.76 -23.98 -7.13
CA ASP A 43 -28.21 -23.46 -5.84
C ASP A 43 -27.36 -24.00 -4.68
N SER A 44 -27.02 -25.29 -4.70
CA SER A 44 -26.12 -25.87 -3.69
C SER A 44 -24.72 -25.31 -3.74
N VAL A 45 -24.18 -25.02 -4.92
CA VAL A 45 -22.86 -24.38 -5.11
C VAL A 45 -22.88 -22.88 -4.77
N THR A 46 -24.01 -22.18 -5.00
CA THR A 46 -24.17 -20.78 -4.59
C THR A 46 -24.25 -20.62 -3.07
N VAL A 47 -24.71 -21.65 -2.35
CA VAL A 47 -24.70 -21.68 -0.88
C VAL A 47 -23.29 -21.93 -0.35
N GLN A 48 -22.48 -22.73 -1.02
CA GLN A 48 -21.05 -22.83 -0.74
C GLN A 48 -20.33 -21.68 -1.44
N LYS A 49 -20.25 -20.52 -0.77
CA LYS A 49 -19.51 -19.34 -1.23
C LYS A 49 -18.02 -19.66 -1.41
N MET A 50 -17.66 -20.32 -2.49
CA MET A 50 -16.27 -20.42 -2.91
C MET A 50 -15.88 -19.07 -3.55
N SER A 51 -15.44 -18.17 -2.74
CA SER A 51 -14.83 -16.93 -3.23
C SER A 51 -13.55 -17.28 -3.98
N PRO A 52 -13.32 -16.74 -5.19
CA PRO A 52 -12.09 -16.97 -5.95
C PRO A 52 -10.92 -16.23 -5.29
N ASN A 53 -10.40 -16.78 -4.20
CA ASN A 53 -9.48 -16.06 -3.32
C ASN A 53 -8.24 -16.87 -2.98
N ASP A 54 -7.87 -17.86 -3.75
CA ASP A 54 -6.66 -18.64 -3.52
C ASP A 54 -5.67 -18.45 -4.67
N TYR A 55 -4.92 -17.34 -4.62
CA TYR A 55 -3.97 -16.99 -5.67
C TYR A 55 -2.82 -16.13 -5.15
N TRP A 56 -1.75 -16.06 -5.93
CA TRP A 56 -0.62 -15.18 -5.71
C TRP A 56 -0.69 -13.98 -6.64
N ALA A 57 -0.37 -12.82 -6.13
CA ALA A 57 -0.19 -11.61 -6.93
C ALA A 57 1.14 -10.94 -6.56
N ALA A 58 1.78 -10.34 -7.54
CA ALA A 58 2.96 -9.52 -7.32
C ALA A 58 2.82 -8.20 -8.08
N GLY A 59 3.31 -7.12 -7.51
CA GLY A 59 3.14 -5.83 -8.13
C GLY A 59 4.05 -4.75 -7.60
N VAL A 60 3.90 -3.60 -8.20
CA VAL A 60 4.58 -2.37 -7.83
C VAL A 60 3.57 -1.32 -7.41
N PHE A 61 3.96 -0.49 -6.50
CA PHE A 61 3.12 0.60 -6.02
C PHE A 61 3.94 1.87 -5.84
N GLY A 62 3.25 2.98 -5.87
CA GLY A 62 3.81 4.29 -5.59
C GLY A 62 2.75 5.25 -5.08
N GLY A 63 3.18 6.31 -4.44
CA GLY A 63 2.23 7.27 -3.91
C GLY A 63 2.86 8.45 -3.21
N VAL A 64 2.01 9.34 -2.77
CA VAL A 64 2.41 10.53 -2.01
C VAL A 64 2.29 10.27 -0.53
N THR A 65 3.27 10.76 0.23
CA THR A 65 3.30 10.64 1.69
C THR A 65 3.42 12.00 2.34
N LEU A 66 2.71 12.13 3.45
CA LEU A 66 2.78 13.27 4.35
C LEU A 66 3.41 12.77 5.66
N ASN A 67 4.46 13.43 6.10
CA ASN A 67 5.17 13.07 7.31
C ASN A 67 4.87 14.08 8.42
N TYR A 68 4.85 13.60 9.63
CA TYR A 68 4.61 14.37 10.84
C TYR A 68 5.47 13.85 11.98
N GLY A 69 6.04 14.72 12.76
CA GLY A 69 6.76 14.35 13.99
C GLY A 69 5.89 14.56 15.21
N MET A 70 5.67 13.52 15.98
CA MET A 70 5.03 13.59 17.30
C MET A 70 6.09 13.74 18.37
N PHE A 71 6.07 14.85 19.10
CA PHE A 71 7.08 15.17 20.12
C PHE A 71 6.51 15.14 21.54
N ASN A 72 7.33 14.68 22.47
CA ASN A 72 7.08 14.80 23.91
C ASN A 72 8.32 15.41 24.60
N PRO A 73 8.23 16.60 25.22
CA PRO A 73 7.03 17.45 25.31
C PRO A 73 6.55 17.95 23.95
N THR A 74 5.26 18.24 23.87
CA THR A 74 4.57 18.64 22.64
C THR A 74 5.26 19.84 21.98
N ARG A 75 5.47 19.75 20.67
CA ARG A 75 6.00 20.79 19.81
C ARG A 75 5.04 21.08 18.67
N TYR A 76 4.99 22.30 18.22
CA TYR A 76 4.14 22.70 17.11
C TYR A 76 4.77 22.26 15.79
N THR A 77 4.34 21.12 15.29
CA THR A 77 4.74 20.55 14.00
C THR A 77 3.64 20.72 12.96
N ARG A 78 3.99 20.56 11.70
CA ARG A 78 3.03 20.48 10.60
C ARG A 78 3.27 19.26 9.75
N TRP A 79 2.22 18.84 9.04
CA TRP A 79 2.34 17.82 8.01
C TRP A 79 3.24 18.34 6.88
N MET A 80 4.15 17.52 6.47
CA MET A 80 5.15 17.84 5.47
C MET A 80 5.01 16.86 4.30
N ALA A 81 4.74 17.39 3.10
CA ALA A 81 4.78 16.57 1.89
C ALA A 81 6.23 16.18 1.57
N GLN A 82 6.42 14.91 1.25
CA GLN A 82 7.71 14.36 0.88
C GLN A 82 7.70 13.84 -0.55
N TYR A 83 8.86 13.38 -1.00
CA TYR A 83 9.00 12.67 -2.26
C TYR A 83 8.09 11.44 -2.28
N PRO A 84 7.62 11.01 -3.49
CA PRO A 84 6.79 9.82 -3.59
C PRO A 84 7.48 8.59 -3.00
N ALA A 85 6.76 7.86 -2.16
CA ALA A 85 7.17 6.51 -1.80
C ALA A 85 6.88 5.58 -2.97
N TYR A 86 7.74 4.59 -3.19
CA TYR A 86 7.56 3.57 -4.22
C TYR A 86 8.15 2.25 -3.75
N GLY A 87 7.57 1.16 -4.23
CA GLY A 87 8.00 -0.16 -3.81
C GLY A 87 7.37 -1.27 -4.62
N PHE A 88 7.63 -2.47 -4.15
CA PHE A 88 7.03 -3.69 -4.70
C PHE A 88 6.55 -4.57 -3.56
N SER A 89 5.56 -5.40 -3.85
CA SER A 89 5.10 -6.41 -2.90
C SER A 89 4.55 -7.65 -3.59
N VAL A 90 4.53 -8.72 -2.84
CA VAL A 90 3.93 -9.99 -3.19
C VAL A 90 2.80 -10.25 -2.20
N ILE A 91 1.65 -10.64 -2.73
CA ILE A 91 0.45 -10.89 -1.97
C ILE A 91 0.05 -12.34 -2.16
N ARG A 92 -0.16 -13.06 -1.08
CA ARG A 92 -0.77 -14.40 -1.08
C ARG A 92 -2.19 -14.28 -0.55
N HIS A 93 -3.16 -14.43 -1.43
CA HIS A 93 -4.56 -14.54 -1.08
C HIS A 93 -4.88 -15.98 -0.66
N PHE A 94 -5.74 -16.15 0.33
CA PHE A 94 -6.21 -17.46 0.79
C PHE A 94 -7.59 -17.36 1.42
N THR A 95 -8.34 -18.44 1.28
CA THR A 95 -9.66 -18.58 1.87
C THR A 95 -9.53 -19.28 3.21
N MET A 96 -9.62 -18.54 4.31
CA MET A 96 -9.35 -19.11 5.63
C MET A 96 -10.55 -19.83 6.24
N PHE A 97 -11.77 -19.33 6.02
CA PHE A 97 -12.96 -19.88 6.71
C PHE A 97 -14.18 -20.06 5.80
N ASN A 98 -14.05 -20.04 4.50
CA ASN A 98 -15.16 -20.00 3.52
C ASN A 98 -16.20 -18.89 3.81
N THR A 99 -15.85 -17.92 4.63
CA THR A 99 -16.69 -16.82 5.07
C THR A 99 -15.99 -15.49 4.89
N PHE A 100 -16.76 -14.45 4.77
CA PHE A 100 -16.31 -13.06 4.76
C PHE A 100 -15.75 -12.64 6.15
N PRO A 101 -14.68 -11.85 6.24
CA PRO A 101 -13.89 -11.28 5.13
C PRO A 101 -12.84 -12.25 4.57
N ASN A 102 -12.50 -12.08 3.31
CA ASN A 102 -11.38 -12.78 2.69
C ASN A 102 -10.06 -12.23 3.23
N MET A 103 -9.04 -13.08 3.30
CA MET A 103 -7.74 -12.71 3.84
C MET A 103 -6.63 -12.82 2.81
N ALA A 104 -5.56 -12.05 3.01
CA ALA A 104 -4.30 -12.23 2.32
C ALA A 104 -3.14 -11.78 3.20
N LEU A 105 -1.95 -12.28 2.88
CA LEU A 105 -0.69 -11.83 3.46
C LEU A 105 0.10 -11.09 2.39
N GLU A 106 0.62 -9.94 2.72
CA GLU A 106 1.47 -9.14 1.85
C GLU A 106 2.85 -8.98 2.47
N PHE A 107 3.86 -9.31 1.70
CA PHE A 107 5.25 -9.01 2.01
C PHE A 107 5.82 -8.10 0.93
N GLY A 108 6.51 -7.04 1.33
CA GLY A 108 7.06 -6.09 0.36
C GLY A 108 8.19 -5.25 0.92
N ALA A 109 8.75 -4.49 0.00
CA ALA A 109 9.78 -3.50 0.29
C ALA A 109 9.45 -2.18 -0.42
N GLN A 110 9.82 -1.08 0.20
CA GLN A 110 9.63 0.25 -0.38
C GLN A 110 10.78 1.19 -0.02
N MET A 111 10.95 2.20 -0.86
CA MET A 111 11.68 3.40 -0.49
C MET A 111 10.67 4.39 0.09
N GLY A 112 10.68 4.51 1.39
CA GLY A 112 9.85 5.45 2.14
C GLY A 112 10.64 6.68 2.59
N HIS A 113 9.93 7.57 3.24
CA HIS A 113 10.50 8.79 3.80
C HIS A 113 9.96 9.01 5.20
N GLU A 114 10.77 9.63 6.05
CA GLU A 114 10.39 10.09 7.38
C GLU A 114 10.90 11.52 7.59
N GLY A 115 10.29 12.21 8.52
CA GLY A 115 10.74 13.55 8.85
C GLY A 115 9.70 14.36 9.59
N TYR A 116 10.07 15.60 9.84
CA TYR A 116 9.21 16.55 10.53
C TYR A 116 9.55 17.99 10.15
N GLU A 117 8.58 18.87 10.36
CA GLU A 117 8.75 20.30 10.17
C GLU A 117 8.05 21.05 11.30
N PHE A 118 8.75 22.01 11.91
CA PHE A 118 8.17 22.88 12.94
C PHE A 118 7.40 24.05 12.31
N LYS A 119 6.27 24.40 12.91
CA LYS A 119 5.43 25.52 12.46
C LYS A 119 6.13 26.86 12.64
N ILE A 120 5.78 27.78 11.75
CA ILE A 120 6.07 29.20 11.90
C ILE A 120 4.99 29.84 12.79
N ASN A 121 5.39 30.66 13.74
CA ASN A 121 4.44 31.50 14.46
C ASN A 121 3.93 32.57 13.50
N LYS A 122 2.62 32.63 13.32
CA LYS A 122 1.97 33.55 12.38
C LYS A 122 2.12 35.03 12.80
N GLU A 123 2.25 35.28 14.10
CA GLU A 123 2.34 36.66 14.64
C GLU A 123 3.73 37.23 14.50
N THR A 124 4.76 36.43 14.76
CA THR A 124 6.15 36.90 14.76
C THR A 124 6.88 36.60 13.46
N GLY A 125 6.31 35.75 12.57
CA GLY A 125 6.98 35.26 11.37
C GLY A 125 8.18 34.34 11.65
N LEU A 126 8.51 34.13 12.93
CA LEU A 126 9.65 33.33 13.36
C LEU A 126 9.23 31.87 13.58
N ARG A 127 10.16 30.97 13.40
CA ARG A 127 9.94 29.56 13.76
C ARG A 127 9.93 29.41 15.27
N THR A 128 8.83 28.81 15.76
CA THR A 128 8.63 28.64 17.21
C THR A 128 9.59 27.63 17.81
N ASN A 129 10.02 26.66 17.02
CA ASN A 129 10.93 25.60 17.46
C ASN A 129 11.98 25.33 16.39
N VAL A 130 13.17 24.99 16.83
CA VAL A 130 14.27 24.47 16.04
C VAL A 130 14.91 23.35 16.85
N GLU A 131 15.60 22.45 16.19
CA GLU A 131 16.40 21.45 16.86
C GLU A 131 17.58 22.11 17.58
N PRO A 132 17.72 21.95 18.90
CA PRO A 132 18.66 22.80 19.69
C PRO A 132 20.12 22.72 19.26
N LEU A 133 20.55 21.53 18.75
CA LEU A 133 21.95 21.28 18.44
C LEU A 133 22.32 21.55 16.99
N THR A 134 21.35 21.49 16.09
CA THR A 134 21.57 21.64 14.66
C THR A 134 20.92 22.89 14.09
N GLY A 135 20.09 23.59 14.88
CA GLY A 135 19.30 24.71 14.40
C GLY A 135 18.29 24.33 13.30
N ALA A 136 18.04 23.04 13.08
CA ALA A 136 17.15 22.57 12.03
C ALA A 136 15.69 22.83 12.40
N TYR A 137 14.94 23.34 11.45
CA TYR A 137 13.48 23.47 11.57
C TYR A 137 12.73 22.42 10.78
N LYS A 138 13.42 21.76 9.84
CA LYS A 138 12.84 20.74 8.98
C LYS A 138 13.86 19.66 8.71
N VAL A 139 13.43 18.41 8.81
CA VAL A 139 14.29 17.25 8.66
C VAL A 139 13.64 16.27 7.69
N TYR A 140 14.44 15.79 6.76
CA TYR A 140 14.09 14.75 5.79
C TYR A 140 15.01 13.56 5.95
N MET A 141 14.46 12.37 5.88
CA MET A 141 15.22 11.13 5.90
C MET A 141 14.66 10.17 4.87
N ARG A 142 15.52 9.51 4.09
CA ARG A 142 15.13 8.38 3.24
C ARG A 142 15.27 7.09 4.02
N VAL A 143 14.24 6.26 3.90
CA VAL A 143 14.13 5.03 4.69
C VAL A 143 13.71 3.89 3.75
N PRO A 144 14.65 3.02 3.30
CA PRO A 144 14.26 1.73 2.78
C PRO A 144 13.59 0.93 3.88
N GLU A 145 12.44 0.35 3.56
CA GLU A 145 11.59 -0.36 4.49
C GLU A 145 11.20 -1.71 3.91
N VAL A 146 11.12 -2.72 4.77
CA VAL A 146 10.43 -3.97 4.51
C VAL A 146 9.19 -4.02 5.38
N PHE A 147 8.12 -4.63 4.89
CA PHE A 147 6.87 -4.71 5.62
C PHE A 147 6.20 -6.06 5.44
N PHE A 148 5.42 -6.43 6.43
CA PHE A 148 4.56 -7.60 6.43
C PHE A 148 3.17 -7.16 6.88
N LEU A 149 2.17 -7.32 6.01
CA LEU A 149 0.80 -6.88 6.27
C LEU A 149 -0.17 -8.03 6.10
N THR A 150 -1.20 -8.04 6.93
CA THR A 150 -2.40 -8.85 6.74
C THR A 150 -3.45 -7.99 6.04
N HIS A 151 -4.06 -8.53 5.01
CA HIS A 151 -5.19 -7.91 4.32
C HIS A 151 -6.47 -8.57 4.75
N PHE A 152 -7.51 -7.75 4.87
CA PHE A 152 -8.90 -8.17 4.94
C PHE A 152 -9.62 -7.51 3.77
N HIS A 153 -10.31 -8.28 2.96
CA HIS A 153 -11.01 -7.71 1.82
C HIS A 153 -12.37 -8.34 1.60
N ALA A 154 -13.23 -7.58 0.95
CA ALA A 154 -14.55 -7.94 0.53
C ALA A 154 -14.72 -7.68 -0.96
N ASP A 155 -15.14 -8.68 -1.70
CA ASP A 155 -15.46 -8.53 -3.11
C ASP A 155 -16.86 -7.91 -3.26
N LEU A 156 -16.92 -6.82 -4.03
CA LEU A 156 -18.14 -6.12 -4.40
C LEU A 156 -18.44 -6.38 -5.89
N GLY A 157 -19.10 -7.48 -6.16
CA GLY A 157 -19.31 -7.95 -7.52
C GLY A 157 -18.06 -8.61 -8.10
N ASP A 158 -17.88 -8.53 -9.42
CA ASP A 158 -16.85 -9.27 -10.14
C ASP A 158 -15.52 -8.53 -10.23
N HIS A 159 -15.56 -7.19 -10.15
CA HIS A 159 -14.42 -6.33 -10.48
C HIS A 159 -13.96 -5.42 -9.34
N PHE A 160 -14.69 -5.33 -8.24
CA PHE A 160 -14.36 -4.43 -7.15
C PHE A 160 -14.12 -5.17 -5.86
N LYS A 161 -13.14 -4.72 -5.10
CA LYS A 161 -12.92 -5.16 -3.72
C LYS A 161 -12.67 -3.96 -2.81
N ILE A 162 -13.19 -4.03 -1.60
CA ILE A 162 -12.81 -3.12 -0.51
C ILE A 162 -11.81 -3.85 0.36
N MET A 163 -10.75 -3.17 0.79
CA MET A 163 -9.70 -3.80 1.56
C MET A 163 -9.21 -2.92 2.71
N ALA A 164 -8.83 -3.60 3.78
CA ALA A 164 -8.12 -3.04 4.91
C ALA A 164 -6.83 -3.82 5.12
N LYS A 165 -5.76 -3.14 5.45
CA LYS A 165 -4.44 -3.72 5.68
C LYS A 165 -3.93 -3.30 7.04
N ILE A 166 -3.28 -4.19 7.75
CA ILE A 166 -2.58 -3.89 9.00
C ILE A 166 -1.38 -4.81 9.16
N GLY A 167 -0.29 -4.29 9.69
CA GLY A 167 0.89 -5.09 9.97
C GLY A 167 2.04 -4.27 10.50
N ILE A 168 3.22 -4.81 10.35
CA ILE A 168 4.46 -4.23 10.85
C ILE A 168 5.39 -3.84 9.71
N TYR A 169 6.25 -2.90 10.00
CA TYR A 169 7.34 -2.54 9.11
C TYR A 169 8.64 -2.38 9.89
N GLY A 170 9.75 -2.56 9.19
CA GLY A 170 11.09 -2.26 9.66
C GLY A 170 11.90 -1.63 8.54
N GLY A 171 12.72 -0.66 8.89
CA GLY A 171 13.53 0.08 7.94
C GLY A 171 14.78 0.66 8.56
N TYR A 172 15.55 1.34 7.73
CA TYR A 172 16.78 1.96 8.14
C TYR A 172 16.97 3.32 7.47
N ARG A 173 17.19 4.38 8.25
CA ARG A 173 17.41 5.75 7.78
C ARG A 173 18.77 5.84 7.12
N LEU A 174 18.80 5.95 5.79
CA LEU A 174 20.04 5.96 5.00
C LEU A 174 20.74 7.31 5.03
N ASP A 175 19.97 8.35 4.81
CA ASP A 175 20.47 9.71 4.76
C ASP A 175 19.52 10.67 5.49
N ILE A 176 20.06 11.83 5.81
CA ILE A 176 19.36 12.90 6.49
C ILE A 176 19.70 14.22 5.80
N LYS A 177 18.67 15.03 5.61
CA LYS A 177 18.81 16.42 5.18
C LYS A 177 18.10 17.31 6.18
N ARG A 178 18.81 18.30 6.72
CA ARG A 178 18.29 19.31 7.63
C ARG A 178 18.23 20.66 6.94
N ASP A 179 17.08 21.30 6.98
CA ASP A 179 16.95 22.70 6.60
C ASP A 179 17.14 23.52 7.88
N ILE A 180 18.23 24.29 7.91
CA ILE A 180 18.68 25.04 9.07
C ILE A 180 18.05 26.44 9.05
N ASP A 181 17.59 26.91 10.21
CA ASP A 181 16.98 28.23 10.35
C ASP A 181 18.02 29.34 10.09
N GLU A 182 17.61 30.41 9.42
CA GLU A 182 18.47 31.53 9.02
C GLU A 182 19.28 32.12 10.17
N ARG A 183 18.74 32.10 11.39
CA ARG A 183 19.44 32.57 12.60
C ARG A 183 20.71 31.78 12.91
N TYR A 184 20.79 30.55 12.46
CA TYR A 184 21.92 29.64 12.70
C TYR A 184 22.74 29.37 11.41
N ALA A 185 22.23 29.75 10.26
CA ALA A 185 22.88 29.50 8.97
C ALA A 185 24.23 30.23 8.81
N ALA A 186 24.47 31.30 9.57
CA ALA A 186 25.73 32.00 9.57
C ALA A 186 26.87 31.26 10.29
N TYR A 187 26.56 30.23 11.05
CA TYR A 187 27.54 29.45 11.80
C TYR A 187 27.91 28.17 11.08
N GLU A 188 29.17 28.01 10.73
CA GLU A 188 29.70 26.86 10.01
C GLU A 188 29.44 25.54 10.76
N SER A 189 29.49 25.55 12.09
CA SER A 189 29.21 24.38 12.93
C SER A 189 27.79 23.81 12.73
N TYR A 190 26.80 24.65 12.51
CA TYR A 190 25.43 24.23 12.23
C TYR A 190 25.30 23.73 10.79
N MET A 191 25.90 24.42 9.83
CA MET A 191 25.86 24.00 8.41
C MET A 191 26.53 22.66 8.20
N ALA A 192 27.57 22.32 8.94
CA ALA A 192 28.23 21.02 8.89
C ALA A 192 27.31 19.84 9.29
N THR A 193 26.19 20.11 9.97
CA THR A 193 25.21 19.07 10.37
C THR A 193 24.16 18.78 9.30
N GLN A 194 24.10 19.58 8.24
CA GLN A 194 22.99 19.57 7.27
C GLN A 194 22.74 18.19 6.63
N TYR A 195 23.79 17.45 6.30
CA TYR A 195 23.73 16.16 5.64
C TYR A 195 24.35 15.02 6.44
N LYS A 196 24.60 15.23 7.71
CA LYS A 196 25.30 14.28 8.56
C LYS A 196 24.41 13.77 9.68
N PHE A 197 24.36 12.45 9.88
CA PHE A 197 23.82 11.88 11.11
C PHE A 197 24.71 12.23 12.29
N MET A 198 24.09 12.66 13.35
CA MET A 198 24.75 12.92 14.61
C MET A 198 24.73 11.64 15.46
N ASP A 199 25.57 11.55 16.49
CA ASP A 199 25.68 10.36 17.34
C ASP A 199 24.39 10.03 18.11
N TYR A 200 23.53 11.02 18.25
CA TYR A 200 22.23 10.88 18.89
C TYR A 200 21.09 10.52 17.93
N ASP A 201 21.29 10.58 16.62
CA ASP A 201 20.28 10.21 15.64
C ASP A 201 20.13 8.70 15.60
N ARG A 202 18.89 8.23 15.68
CA ARG A 202 18.59 6.81 15.51
C ARG A 202 18.36 6.48 14.05
N ARG A 203 19.08 5.50 13.55
CA ARG A 203 18.92 5.01 12.17
C ARG A 203 17.85 3.95 11.99
N PRO A 204 17.70 2.94 12.89
CA PRO A 204 16.60 1.97 12.75
C PRO A 204 15.25 2.67 12.81
N SER A 205 14.31 2.23 11.99
CA SER A 205 12.91 2.64 12.03
C SER A 205 12.02 1.41 11.98
N TYR A 206 11.06 1.30 12.89
CA TYR A 206 10.10 0.21 12.93
C TYR A 206 8.82 0.63 13.62
N GLY A 207 7.74 -0.05 13.32
CA GLY A 207 6.44 0.26 13.88
C GLY A 207 5.30 -0.50 13.23
N VAL A 208 4.11 0.09 13.29
CA VAL A 208 2.91 -0.42 12.63
C VAL A 208 2.61 0.39 11.38
N ARG A 209 2.04 -0.31 10.41
CA ARG A 209 1.52 0.26 9.17
C ARG A 209 0.17 -0.33 8.89
N GLY A 210 -0.76 0.48 8.41
CA GLY A 210 -2.08 0.01 8.04
C GLY A 210 -2.76 0.99 7.11
N GLY A 211 -3.91 0.59 6.57
CA GLY A 211 -4.65 1.41 5.66
C GLY A 211 -5.95 0.77 5.21
N VAL A 212 -6.74 1.57 4.51
CA VAL A 212 -7.99 1.15 3.89
C VAL A 212 -8.01 1.61 2.45
N GLY A 213 -8.70 0.89 1.59
CA GLY A 213 -8.77 1.24 0.20
C GLY A 213 -9.70 0.36 -0.63
N ALA A 214 -9.57 0.52 -1.92
CA ALA A 214 -10.32 -0.23 -2.90
C ALA A 214 -9.39 -0.84 -3.94
N GLY A 215 -9.80 -1.97 -4.48
CA GLY A 215 -9.16 -2.64 -5.60
C GLY A 215 -10.11 -2.79 -6.77
N ILE A 216 -9.57 -2.67 -7.96
CA ILE A 216 -10.25 -2.99 -9.20
C ILE A 216 -9.55 -4.21 -9.77
N VAL A 217 -10.31 -5.24 -10.10
CA VAL A 217 -9.80 -6.54 -10.56
C VAL A 217 -10.19 -6.73 -12.02
N PHE A 218 -9.18 -6.85 -12.86
CA PHE A 218 -9.30 -7.21 -14.27
C PHE A 218 -8.38 -8.41 -14.50
N ASP A 219 -8.83 -9.61 -14.20
CA ASP A 219 -7.99 -10.79 -14.31
C ASP A 219 -7.17 -10.79 -15.62
N PRO A 220 -5.83 -10.85 -15.56
CA PRO A 220 -4.97 -11.11 -14.39
C PRO A 220 -4.40 -9.88 -13.69
N ILE A 221 -4.93 -8.68 -13.90
CA ILE A 221 -4.40 -7.42 -13.35
C ILE A 221 -5.30 -6.90 -12.25
N GLU A 222 -4.70 -6.42 -11.18
CA GLU A 222 -5.38 -5.73 -10.09
C GLU A 222 -4.79 -4.33 -9.88
N ILE A 223 -5.66 -3.35 -9.67
CA ILE A 223 -5.26 -1.98 -9.34
C ILE A 223 -5.75 -1.70 -7.92
N HIS A 224 -4.84 -1.39 -7.02
CA HIS A 224 -5.15 -1.06 -5.63
C HIS A 224 -4.95 0.42 -5.36
N ILE A 225 -5.95 1.08 -4.80
CA ILE A 225 -5.89 2.48 -4.36
C ILE A 225 -6.07 2.47 -2.84
N MET A 226 -5.06 2.93 -2.10
CA MET A 226 -5.00 2.80 -0.65
C MET A 226 -4.68 4.13 0.02
N VAL A 227 -5.46 4.48 1.02
CA VAL A 227 -5.09 5.47 2.02
C VAL A 227 -4.45 4.71 3.17
N GLN A 228 -3.22 5.05 3.52
CA GLN A 228 -2.45 4.32 4.51
C GLN A 228 -1.76 5.24 5.49
N GLY A 229 -1.54 4.74 6.68
CA GLY A 229 -0.79 5.40 7.73
C GLY A 229 0.33 4.51 8.26
N LYS A 230 1.35 5.14 8.78
CA LYS A 230 2.48 4.49 9.43
C LYS A 230 2.76 5.21 10.74
N TRP A 231 2.90 4.45 11.81
CA TRP A 231 3.28 4.95 13.13
C TRP A 231 4.55 4.23 13.60
N GLY A 232 5.62 5.00 13.69
CA GLY A 232 6.89 4.49 14.19
C GLY A 232 6.91 4.43 15.71
N TRP A 233 7.41 3.32 16.22
CA TRP A 233 7.63 3.11 17.65
C TRP A 233 9.03 3.56 18.09
N ASN A 234 9.89 3.82 17.12
CA ASN A 234 11.25 4.24 17.37
C ASN A 234 11.40 5.76 17.23
N SER A 235 11.90 6.40 18.27
CA SER A 235 12.17 7.84 18.27
C SER A 235 13.20 8.22 17.20
N PHE A 236 13.16 9.47 16.71
CA PHE A 236 14.20 10.03 15.83
C PHE A 236 15.57 10.07 16.53
N TRP A 237 15.57 10.24 17.84
CA TRP A 237 16.78 10.41 18.65
C TRP A 237 16.93 9.33 19.71
N ASN A 238 18.17 9.17 20.18
CA ASN A 238 18.46 8.32 21.33
C ASN A 238 17.85 8.96 22.59
N PRO A 239 17.05 8.23 23.39
CA PRO A 239 16.41 8.75 24.60
C PRO A 239 17.38 9.35 25.61
N ASP A 240 18.56 8.75 25.77
CA ASP A 240 19.59 9.22 26.72
C ASP A 240 20.13 10.60 26.36
N TYR A 241 20.12 10.91 25.06
CA TYR A 241 20.54 12.21 24.55
C TYR A 241 19.41 13.24 24.64
N ALA A 242 18.19 12.85 24.30
CA ALA A 242 17.02 13.70 24.35
C ALA A 242 16.74 14.24 25.77
N HIS A 243 17.11 13.48 26.80
CA HIS A 243 16.96 13.88 28.19
C HIS A 243 17.75 15.15 28.57
N LYS A 244 18.86 15.43 27.90
CA LYS A 244 19.67 16.63 28.10
C LYS A 244 19.10 17.87 27.44
N TYR A 245 18.30 17.74 26.38
CA TYR A 245 17.96 18.85 25.46
C TYR A 245 16.46 19.06 25.23
N TYR A 246 15.61 18.81 26.22
CA TYR A 246 14.17 19.12 26.19
C TYR A 246 13.29 18.24 25.32
N TYR A 247 13.82 17.33 24.47
CA TYR A 247 13.02 16.40 23.71
C TYR A 247 13.18 15.00 24.28
N ARG A 248 12.18 14.50 25.01
CA ARG A 248 12.23 13.13 25.49
C ARG A 248 12.06 12.14 24.34
N PHE A 249 11.10 12.41 23.49
CA PHE A 249 10.78 11.52 22.38
C PHE A 249 10.29 12.29 21.16
N GLY A 250 10.58 11.77 19.96
CA GLY A 250 10.04 12.23 18.70
C GLY A 250 9.75 11.02 17.81
N TYR A 251 8.48 10.72 17.58
CA TYR A 251 8.06 9.56 16.80
C TYR A 251 7.61 9.97 15.41
N PRO A 252 8.00 9.22 14.37
CA PRO A 252 7.47 9.43 13.02
C PRO A 252 6.01 8.95 12.93
N LEU A 253 5.19 9.78 12.31
CA LEU A 253 3.85 9.48 11.89
C LEU A 253 3.71 9.86 10.43
N ASP A 254 3.24 8.94 9.59
CA ASP A 254 3.04 9.18 8.18
C ASP A 254 1.60 8.86 7.79
N ALA A 255 1.10 9.61 6.83
CA ALA A 255 -0.14 9.33 6.13
C ALA A 255 0.08 9.49 4.63
N GLY A 256 -0.59 8.70 3.81
CA GLY A 256 -0.38 8.77 2.38
C GLY A 256 -1.46 8.11 1.55
N LEU A 257 -1.43 8.43 0.28
CA LEU A 257 -2.22 7.79 -0.76
C LEU A 257 -1.29 7.02 -1.68
N THR A 258 -1.56 5.74 -1.89
CA THR A 258 -0.78 4.89 -2.80
C THR A 258 -1.67 4.24 -3.83
N ILE A 259 -1.11 4.08 -5.02
CA ILE A 259 -1.70 3.33 -6.13
C ILE A 259 -0.72 2.22 -6.48
N GLY A 260 -1.22 0.99 -6.54
CA GLY A 260 -0.45 -0.19 -6.91
C GLY A 260 -1.07 -0.93 -8.09
N VAL A 261 -0.23 -1.52 -8.91
CA VAL A 261 -0.63 -2.41 -9.99
C VAL A 261 -0.01 -3.77 -9.73
N TYR A 262 -0.85 -4.78 -9.67
CA TYR A 262 -0.49 -6.14 -9.32
C TYR A 262 -0.86 -7.07 -10.47
N TYR A 263 -0.03 -8.05 -10.72
CA TYR A 263 -0.26 -9.13 -11.66
C TYR A 263 -0.50 -10.43 -10.89
N GLN A 264 -1.57 -11.13 -11.21
CA GLN A 264 -1.89 -12.43 -10.64
C GLN A 264 -0.93 -13.47 -11.22
N LEU A 265 -0.07 -14.03 -10.39
CA LEU A 265 0.92 -15.06 -10.79
C LEU A 265 0.28 -16.44 -10.96
N THR A 266 -0.82 -16.65 -10.26
CA THR A 266 -1.64 -17.85 -10.37
C THR A 266 -3.09 -17.46 -10.64
N PRO A 267 -3.85 -18.26 -11.41
CA PRO A 267 -5.25 -17.96 -11.68
C PRO A 267 -6.07 -17.92 -10.37
N ARG A 268 -7.10 -17.10 -10.37
CA ARG A 268 -8.10 -17.09 -9.30
C ARG A 268 -9.00 -18.29 -9.47
N PHE A 269 -9.01 -19.22 -8.52
CA PHE A 269 -9.91 -20.38 -8.54
C PHE A 269 -11.25 -20.01 -7.88
N GLY A 270 -12.34 -20.46 -8.50
CA GLY A 270 -13.70 -20.26 -8.03
C GLY A 270 -14.43 -19.15 -8.80
N HIS A 271 -15.71 -19.00 -8.49
CA HIS A 271 -16.59 -18.00 -9.11
C HIS A 271 -17.13 -17.05 -8.04
N THR A 272 -17.29 -15.78 -8.38
CA THR A 272 -18.01 -14.84 -7.49
C THR A 272 -19.48 -15.20 -7.44
N GLY A 273 -20.18 -14.82 -6.37
CA GLY A 273 -21.62 -15.06 -6.25
C GLY A 273 -22.44 -14.44 -7.38
N SER A 274 -21.98 -13.34 -8.00
CA SER A 274 -22.61 -12.72 -9.16
C SER A 274 -22.38 -13.50 -10.44
N GLN A 275 -21.18 -14.05 -10.65
CA GLN A 275 -20.86 -14.93 -11.77
C GLN A 275 -21.71 -16.21 -11.71
N LEU A 276 -21.81 -16.84 -10.54
CA LEU A 276 -22.64 -18.02 -10.36
C LEU A 276 -24.11 -17.74 -10.66
N ARG A 277 -24.66 -16.60 -10.20
CA ARG A 277 -26.04 -16.21 -10.52
C ARG A 277 -26.27 -15.97 -12.00
N ARG A 278 -25.32 -15.36 -12.71
CA ARG A 278 -25.40 -15.16 -14.17
C ARG A 278 -25.38 -16.49 -14.92
N LEU A 279 -24.51 -17.41 -14.51
CA LEU A 279 -24.43 -18.76 -15.08
C LEU A 279 -25.74 -19.54 -14.85
N ALA A 280 -26.27 -19.54 -13.60
CA ALA A 280 -27.53 -20.16 -13.28
C ALA A 280 -28.69 -19.62 -14.15
N LYS A 281 -28.76 -18.27 -14.27
CA LYS A 281 -29.80 -17.65 -15.11
C LYS A 281 -29.68 -18.05 -16.57
N LYS A 282 -28.47 -18.11 -17.13
CA LYS A 282 -28.22 -18.51 -18.50
C LYS A 282 -28.66 -19.97 -18.77
N ILE A 283 -28.36 -20.89 -17.85
CA ILE A 283 -28.77 -22.28 -17.95
C ILE A 283 -30.29 -22.41 -17.93
N VAL A 284 -30.98 -21.73 -17.02
CA VAL A 284 -32.45 -21.72 -16.95
C VAL A 284 -33.07 -21.18 -18.23
N GLU A 285 -32.51 -20.10 -18.80
CA GLU A 285 -32.97 -19.53 -20.08
C GLU A 285 -32.76 -20.53 -21.24
N GLU A 286 -31.63 -21.22 -21.29
CA GLU A 286 -31.33 -22.24 -22.31
C GLU A 286 -32.26 -23.43 -22.20
N GLU A 287 -32.57 -23.93 -21.00
CA GLU A 287 -33.55 -25.02 -20.79
C GLU A 287 -34.97 -24.62 -21.19
N GLN A 288 -35.39 -23.37 -20.88
CA GLN A 288 -36.71 -22.87 -21.31
C GLN A 288 -36.80 -22.76 -22.83
N ASN A 289 -35.74 -22.26 -23.47
CA ASN A 289 -35.70 -22.18 -24.95
C ASN A 289 -35.70 -23.56 -25.61
N ALA A 290 -34.99 -24.56 -25.04
CA ALA A 290 -35.00 -25.92 -25.54
C ALA A 290 -36.37 -26.59 -25.39
N LYS A 291 -37.07 -26.34 -24.29
CA LYS A 291 -38.46 -26.83 -24.09
C LYS A 291 -39.42 -26.18 -25.08
N ASN A 292 -39.32 -24.87 -25.32
CA ASN A 292 -40.18 -24.16 -26.26
C ASN A 292 -39.90 -24.53 -27.74
N ALA A 293 -38.72 -25.03 -28.07
CA ALA A 293 -38.38 -25.51 -29.41
C ALA A 293 -38.87 -26.97 -29.70
N GLN A 294 -39.31 -27.69 -28.67
CA GLN A 294 -39.88 -29.06 -28.81
C GLN A 294 -41.40 -29.05 -28.98
N TYR A 295 -42.06 -27.95 -28.85
CA TYR A 295 -43.48 -27.72 -29.12
C TYR A 295 -43.66 -26.92 -30.42
#